data_eecc02709f7053fd540dec4c54faab2c
#
_entry.id   eecc02709f7053fd540dec4c54faab2c
#
_cell.length_a   1.000
_cell.length_b   1.000
_cell.length_c   1.000
_cell.angle_alpha   90.00
_cell.angle_beta   90.00
_cell.angle_gamma   90.00
#
_symmetry.space_group_name_H-M   'P 1'
#
loop_
_entity.id
_entity.type
_entity.pdbx_description
1 polymer ?
#
loop_
_entity_poly.entity_id
_entity_poly.type
_entity_poly.pdbx_seq_one_letter_code
_entity_poly.pdbx_strand_id
1 'polypeptide(L)'
;MTQSEIIEQKNALYSERNTLESQLSSDDYKTIKNAEAQAAGTTLPYDPAELHAKHQAWRDRINEIGDEIAELEAMEPEDEMPAPEAEE
;
A
#
# COMPACT_ATOMS: atom_id res chain seq x y z
N MET A 1 -11.19 14.87 14.04
CA MET A 1 -10.07 14.04 14.49
C MET A 1 -9.01 14.88 15.13
N THR A 2 -8.40 14.37 16.18
CA THR A 2 -7.27 15.06 16.80
C THR A 2 -6.02 14.81 15.96
N GLN A 3 -4.99 15.61 16.22
CA GLN A 3 -3.72 15.43 15.51
C GLN A 3 -3.12 14.05 15.77
N SER A 4 -3.20 13.57 17.02
CA SER A 4 -2.73 12.23 17.34
C SER A 4 -3.45 11.15 16.56
N GLU A 5 -4.76 11.28 16.42
CA GLU A 5 -5.55 10.31 15.68
C GLU A 5 -5.18 10.30 14.21
N ILE A 6 -4.96 11.49 13.62
CA ILE A 6 -4.56 11.59 12.24
C ILE A 6 -3.22 10.92 12.03
N ILE A 7 -2.27 11.17 12.92
CA ILE A 7 -0.94 10.57 12.84
C ILE A 7 -1.02 9.06 12.96
N GLU A 8 -1.81 8.57 13.92
CA GLU A 8 -1.95 7.14 14.12
C GLU A 8 -2.54 6.46 12.89
N GLN A 9 -3.55 7.07 12.31
CA GLN A 9 -4.18 6.47 11.12
C GLN A 9 -3.24 6.50 9.93
N LYS A 10 -2.50 7.59 9.75
CA LYS A 10 -1.50 7.63 8.67
C LYS A 10 -0.44 6.57 8.87
N ASN A 11 0.03 6.40 10.09
CA ASN A 11 1.05 5.39 10.36
C ASN A 11 0.55 3.99 10.09
N ALA A 12 -0.70 3.70 10.44
CA ALA A 12 -1.30 2.40 10.14
C ALA A 12 -1.39 2.17 8.65
N LEU A 13 -1.75 3.21 7.89
CA LEU A 13 -1.84 3.11 6.44
C LEU A 13 -0.46 2.92 5.80
N TYR A 14 0.56 3.63 6.28
CA TYR A 14 1.92 3.45 5.80
C TYR A 14 2.40 2.02 6.05
N SER A 15 2.09 1.50 7.22
CA SER A 15 2.48 0.14 7.59
C SER A 15 1.79 -0.89 6.68
N GLU A 16 0.50 -0.71 6.45
CA GLU A 16 -0.24 -1.59 5.55
C GLU A 16 0.35 -1.53 4.14
N ARG A 17 0.63 -0.32 3.65
CA ARG A 17 1.19 -0.15 2.31
C ARG A 17 2.54 -0.84 2.20
N ASN A 18 3.40 -0.69 3.21
CA ASN A 18 4.70 -1.34 3.19
C ASN A 18 4.57 -2.86 3.15
N THR A 19 3.61 -3.41 3.88
CA THR A 19 3.35 -4.84 3.86
C THR A 19 2.92 -5.30 2.48
N LEU A 20 2.00 -4.55 1.85
CA LEU A 20 1.52 -4.90 0.51
C LEU A 20 2.64 -4.81 -0.53
N GLU A 21 3.49 -3.78 -0.43
CA GLU A 21 4.61 -3.64 -1.35
C GLU A 21 5.62 -4.77 -1.16
N SER A 22 5.84 -5.19 0.08
CA SER A 22 6.70 -6.34 0.34
C SER A 22 6.12 -7.62 -0.23
N GLN A 23 4.81 -7.79 -0.12
CA GLN A 23 4.15 -8.97 -0.68
C GLN A 23 4.27 -9.00 -2.19
N LEU A 24 4.10 -7.85 -2.85
CA LEU A 24 4.26 -7.78 -4.29
C LEU A 24 5.69 -8.15 -4.70
N SER A 25 6.69 -7.61 -3.99
CA SER A 25 8.08 -7.94 -4.26
C SER A 25 8.37 -9.42 -4.06
N SER A 26 7.83 -9.99 -2.98
CA SER A 26 8.04 -11.42 -2.69
C SER A 26 7.42 -12.30 -3.76
N ASP A 27 6.34 -11.85 -4.38
CA ASP A 27 5.67 -12.65 -5.40
C ASP A 27 6.31 -12.49 -6.78
N ASP A 28 7.28 -11.60 -6.93
CA ASP A 28 7.96 -11.42 -8.23
C ASP A 28 8.57 -12.73 -8.70
N TYR A 29 9.12 -13.54 -7.80
CA TYR A 29 9.73 -14.79 -8.21
C TYR A 29 8.71 -15.75 -8.83
N LYS A 30 7.44 -15.68 -8.41
CA LYS A 30 6.40 -16.53 -9.00
C LYS A 30 6.14 -16.14 -10.44
N THR A 31 6.13 -14.85 -10.72
CA THR A 31 5.97 -14.36 -12.08
C THR A 31 7.14 -14.81 -12.95
N ILE A 32 8.36 -14.72 -12.42
CA ILE A 32 9.56 -15.15 -13.12
C ILE A 32 9.50 -16.64 -13.40
N LYS A 33 9.09 -17.46 -12.41
CA LYS A 33 8.99 -18.90 -12.60
C LYS A 33 7.98 -19.25 -13.69
N ASN A 34 6.84 -18.53 -13.72
CA ASN A 34 5.85 -18.74 -14.76
C ASN A 34 6.41 -18.38 -16.13
N ALA A 35 7.15 -17.28 -16.23
CA ALA A 35 7.75 -16.85 -17.50
C ALA A 35 8.76 -17.88 -17.99
N GLU A 36 9.58 -18.43 -17.08
CA GLU A 36 10.54 -19.47 -17.43
C GLU A 36 9.85 -20.74 -17.91
N ALA A 37 8.79 -21.14 -17.22
CA ALA A 37 8.06 -22.34 -17.57
C ALA A 37 7.39 -22.17 -18.94
N GLN A 38 6.85 -21.00 -19.21
CA GLN A 38 6.22 -20.73 -20.49
C GLN A 38 7.26 -20.78 -21.61
N ALA A 39 8.44 -20.19 -21.40
CA ALA A 39 9.50 -20.20 -22.40
C ALA A 39 10.02 -21.60 -22.64
N ALA A 40 10.03 -22.46 -21.61
CA ALA A 40 10.49 -23.84 -21.73
C ALA A 40 9.41 -24.78 -22.25
N GLY A 41 8.17 -24.32 -22.36
CA GLY A 41 7.05 -25.16 -22.79
C GLY A 41 6.60 -26.14 -21.76
N THR A 42 6.86 -25.86 -20.47
CA THR A 42 6.43 -26.73 -19.36
C THR A 42 5.20 -26.18 -18.69
N THR A 43 4.62 -26.98 -17.78
CA THR A 43 3.44 -26.54 -17.03
C THR A 43 3.79 -25.37 -16.13
N LEU A 44 2.94 -24.35 -16.12
CA LEU A 44 3.15 -23.19 -15.25
C LEU A 44 2.97 -23.59 -13.79
N PRO A 45 3.93 -23.26 -12.92
CA PRO A 45 3.81 -23.64 -11.50
C PRO A 45 2.77 -22.85 -10.74
N TYR A 46 2.37 -21.70 -11.23
CA TYR A 46 1.35 -20.87 -10.60
C TYR A 46 0.31 -20.46 -11.63
N ASP A 47 -0.94 -20.34 -11.18
CA ASP A 47 -2.03 -19.93 -12.06
C ASP A 47 -1.85 -18.45 -12.40
N PRO A 48 -1.62 -18.08 -13.68
CA PRO A 48 -1.41 -16.67 -14.03
C PRO A 48 -2.62 -15.78 -13.73
N ALA A 49 -3.83 -16.31 -13.88
CA ALA A 49 -5.02 -15.51 -13.60
C ALA A 49 -5.14 -15.19 -12.11
N GLU A 50 -4.84 -16.18 -11.25
CA GLU A 50 -4.85 -15.96 -9.82
C GLU A 50 -3.77 -14.99 -9.39
N LEU A 51 -2.56 -15.12 -9.95
CA LEU A 51 -1.49 -14.18 -9.65
C LEU A 51 -1.86 -12.76 -10.04
N HIS A 52 -2.41 -12.61 -11.24
CA HIS A 52 -2.80 -11.28 -11.72
C HIS A 52 -3.86 -10.66 -10.82
N ALA A 53 -4.89 -11.44 -10.48
CA ALA A 53 -5.98 -10.94 -9.64
C ALA A 53 -5.47 -10.52 -8.26
N LYS A 54 -4.59 -11.33 -7.68
CA LYS A 54 -4.03 -11.06 -6.36
C LYS A 54 -3.17 -9.80 -6.39
N HIS A 55 -2.28 -9.70 -7.39
CA HIS A 55 -1.41 -8.54 -7.51
C HIS A 55 -2.22 -7.28 -7.78
N GLN A 56 -3.27 -7.38 -8.59
CA GLN A 56 -4.11 -6.23 -8.89
C GLN A 56 -4.85 -5.77 -7.63
N ALA A 57 -5.35 -6.70 -6.83
CA ALA A 57 -6.02 -6.36 -5.58
C ALA A 57 -5.07 -5.62 -4.64
N TRP A 58 -3.81 -6.06 -4.55
CA TRP A 58 -2.83 -5.38 -3.72
C TRP A 58 -2.52 -3.98 -4.25
N ARG A 59 -2.38 -3.84 -5.56
CA ARG A 59 -2.13 -2.52 -6.17
C ARG A 59 -3.30 -1.57 -5.97
N ASP A 60 -4.52 -2.10 -6.10
CA ASP A 60 -5.72 -1.30 -5.88
C ASP A 60 -5.78 -0.80 -4.44
N ARG A 61 -5.44 -1.67 -3.50
CA ARG A 61 -5.43 -1.27 -2.09
C ARG A 61 -4.34 -0.25 -1.82
N ILE A 62 -3.17 -0.40 -2.42
CA ILE A 62 -2.09 0.59 -2.29
C ILE A 62 -2.57 1.95 -2.78
N ASN A 63 -3.28 1.98 -3.90
CA ASN A 63 -3.82 3.24 -4.44
C ASN A 63 -4.87 3.84 -3.50
N GLU A 64 -5.75 3.00 -2.93
CA GLU A 64 -6.72 3.47 -1.93
C GLU A 64 -6.02 4.06 -0.72
N ILE A 65 -4.97 3.41 -0.27
CA ILE A 65 -4.20 3.91 0.87
C ILE A 65 -3.62 5.29 0.57
N GLY A 66 -3.09 5.47 -0.64
CA GLY A 66 -2.59 6.77 -1.05
C GLY A 66 -3.65 7.85 -0.98
N ASP A 67 -4.87 7.54 -1.43
CA ASP A 67 -5.98 8.47 -1.37
C ASP A 67 -6.39 8.76 0.07
N GLU A 68 -6.43 7.72 0.92
CA GLU A 68 -6.79 7.88 2.32
C GLU A 68 -5.77 8.73 3.06
N ILE A 69 -4.49 8.53 2.77
CA ILE A 69 -3.43 9.35 3.37
C ILE A 69 -3.58 10.81 2.93
N ALA A 70 -3.88 11.04 1.66
CA ALA A 70 -4.06 12.39 1.15
C ALA A 70 -5.23 13.07 1.86
N GLU A 71 -6.31 12.33 2.10
CA GLU A 71 -7.46 12.88 2.82
C GLU A 71 -7.10 13.25 4.24
N LEU A 72 -6.34 12.38 4.91
CA LEU A 72 -5.90 12.67 6.28
C LEU A 72 -4.98 13.88 6.34
N GLU A 73 -4.11 14.02 5.34
CA GLU A 73 -3.19 15.15 5.29
C GLU A 73 -3.92 16.47 5.03
N ALA A 74 -5.08 16.39 4.40
CA ALA A 74 -5.89 17.59 4.15
C ALA A 74 -6.76 17.97 5.34
N MET A 75 -6.89 17.10 6.33
CA MET A 75 -7.73 17.38 7.50
C MET A 75 -7.05 18.35 8.44
N GLU A 76 -7.84 19.23 9.03
CA GLU A 76 -7.36 20.08 10.11
C GLU A 76 -7.63 19.41 11.44
N PRO A 77 -6.61 19.20 12.25
CA PRO A 77 -6.81 18.56 13.55
C PRO A 77 -7.68 19.42 14.46
N GLU A 78 -8.57 18.75 15.18
CA GLU A 78 -9.47 19.45 16.09
C GLU A 78 -8.73 20.05 17.26
N ASP A 79 -7.61 19.44 17.65
CA ASP A 79 -6.85 19.87 18.80
C ASP A 79 -5.57 20.60 18.38
N GLU A 80 -5.54 21.07 17.15
CA GLU A 80 -4.34 21.73 16.66
C GLU A 80 -4.13 23.05 17.40
N MET A 81 -2.97 23.22 17.94
CA MET A 81 -2.63 24.45 18.59
C MET A 81 -2.22 25.49 17.58
N PRO A 82 -2.58 26.73 17.82
CA PRO A 82 -2.05 27.79 16.97
C PRO A 82 -0.54 27.76 17.04
N ALA A 83 0.03 28.14 15.99
CA ALA A 83 1.44 28.05 15.92
C ALA A 83 2.07 28.84 17.03
N PRO A 84 2.98 28.28 17.61
CA PRO A 84 3.60 28.88 18.72
C PRO A 84 4.15 30.17 18.36
N GLU A 85 4.24 30.17 17.27
CA GLU A 85 4.58 31.15 16.71
C GLU A 85 3.90 32.22 17.00
N ALA A 86 2.93 31.89 17.10
CA ALA A 86 2.14 32.82 17.35
C ALA A 86 2.52 33.42 18.57
N GLU A 87 3.29 32.98 19.08
CA GLU A 87 3.56 33.42 20.18
C GLU A 87 4.45 34.22 20.16
N GLU A 88 4.63 34.41 19.82
CA GLU A 88 5.14 35.20 19.83
C GLU A 88 5.28 35.84 20.01
#